data_0beeb3a60a16a07e8ff6a56eaab19226
#
_entry.id   0beeb3a60a16a07e8ff6a56eaab19226
#
_cell.length_a   1.000
_cell.length_b   1.000
_cell.length_c   1.000
_cell.angle_alpha   90.00
_cell.angle_beta   90.00
_cell.angle_gamma   90.00
#
_symmetry.space_group_name_H-M   'P 1'
#
loop_
_entity.id
_entity.type
_entity.pdbx_description
1 polymer ?
#
loop_
_entity_poly.entity_id
_entity_poly.type
_entity_poly.pdbx_seq_one_letter_code
_entity_poly.pdbx_strand_id
1 'polypeptide(L)' 'MMHYGRVRSDLQQAERTISMALRSNIVSETEKRALEEALNLVQEAEEKCRLAQAESVRKIFSQGMSHSEGR' A
#
# COMPACT_ATOMS: atom_id res chain seq x y z
N MET A 1 11.17 6.75 12.12
CA MET A 1 10.59 7.27 10.89
C MET A 1 10.03 6.15 10.02
N MET A 2 8.86 6.36 9.46
CA MET A 2 8.20 5.33 8.66
C MET A 2 8.72 5.34 7.23
N HIS A 3 9.04 4.17 6.73
CA HIS A 3 9.53 4.04 5.35
C HIS A 3 8.40 3.57 4.44
N TYR A 4 7.57 4.50 4.04
CA TYR A 4 6.39 4.18 3.23
C TYR A 4 6.77 3.54 1.89
N GLY A 5 7.88 3.98 1.31
CA GLY A 5 8.31 3.40 0.05
C GLY A 5 8.58 1.92 0.16
N ARG A 6 9.22 1.51 1.26
CA ARG A 6 9.50 0.11 1.48
C ARG A 6 8.22 -0.69 1.74
N VAL A 7 7.33 -0.11 2.55
CA VAL A 7 6.06 -0.78 2.84
C VAL A 7 5.28 -1.00 1.56
N ARG A 8 5.20 0.02 0.70
CA ARG A 8 4.49 -0.11 -0.57
C ARG A 8 5.14 -1.15 -1.46
N SER A 9 6.46 -1.17 -1.50
CA SER A 9 7.19 -2.16 -2.30
C SER A 9 6.89 -3.57 -1.83
N ASP A 10 6.87 -3.78 -0.52
CA ASP A 10 6.57 -5.10 0.05
C ASP A 10 5.13 -5.50 -0.24
N LEU A 11 4.20 -4.54 -0.18
CA LEU A 11 2.81 -4.81 -0.50
C LEU A 11 2.63 -5.17 -1.97
N GLN A 12 3.35 -4.49 -2.86
CA GLN A 12 3.31 -4.80 -4.28
C GLN A 12 3.85 -6.20 -4.54
N GLN A 13 4.88 -6.61 -3.82
CA GLN A 13 5.42 -7.94 -3.93
C GLN A 13 4.39 -8.99 -3.50
N ALA A 14 3.69 -8.71 -2.39
CA ALA A 14 2.64 -9.60 -1.91
C ALA A 14 1.51 -9.69 -2.94
N GLU A 15 1.16 -8.57 -3.54
CA GLU A 15 0.13 -8.54 -4.58
C GLU A 15 0.50 -9.44 -5.75
N ARG A 16 1.74 -9.37 -6.20
CA ARG A 16 2.20 -10.22 -7.30
C ARG A 16 2.16 -11.70 -6.91
N THR A 17 2.60 -12.00 -5.71
CA THR A 17 2.62 -13.38 -5.23
C THR A 17 1.21 -13.95 -5.17
N ILE A 18 0.26 -13.18 -4.67
CA ILE A 18 -1.13 -13.62 -4.59
C ILE A 18 -1.71 -13.79 -5.99
N SER A 19 -1.43 -12.85 -6.88
CA SER A 19 -1.92 -12.93 -8.27
C SER A 19 -1.40 -14.17 -8.96
N MET A 20 -0.14 -14.53 -8.73
CA MET A 20 0.43 -15.73 -9.30
C MET A 20 -0.25 -16.98 -8.76
N ALA A 21 -0.53 -16.99 -7.45
CA ALA A 21 -1.22 -18.11 -6.84
C ALA A 21 -2.63 -18.28 -7.42
N LEU A 22 -3.31 -17.16 -7.69
CA LEU A 22 -4.65 -17.21 -8.27
C LEU A 22 -4.66 -17.79 -9.68
N ARG A 23 -3.56 -17.68 -10.41
CA ARG A 23 -3.47 -18.22 -11.75
C ARG A 23 -3.12 -19.70 -11.74
N SER A 24 -2.75 -20.23 -10.60
CA SER A 24 -2.37 -21.64 -10.49
C SER A 24 -3.61 -22.53 -10.61
N ASN A 25 -3.45 -23.65 -11.30
CA ASN A 25 -4.54 -24.61 -11.49
C ASN A 25 -4.73 -25.53 -10.28
N ILE A 26 -3.85 -25.42 -9.30
CA ILE A 26 -3.91 -26.30 -8.13
C ILE A 26 -4.70 -25.71 -6.97
N VAL A 27 -5.20 -24.51 -7.11
CA VAL A 27 -5.97 -23.88 -6.03
C VAL A 27 -7.45 -24.24 -6.14
N SER A 28 -8.04 -24.58 -5.00
CA SER A 28 -9.45 -24.90 -4.94
C SER A 28 -10.28 -23.61 -5.00
N GLU A 29 -11.59 -23.76 -5.17
CA GLU A 29 -12.49 -22.61 -5.22
C GLU A 29 -12.48 -21.84 -3.90
N THR A 30 -12.43 -22.56 -2.79
CA THR A 30 -12.37 -21.93 -1.47
C THR A 30 -11.08 -21.13 -1.31
N GLU A 31 -9.96 -21.73 -1.74
CA GLU A 31 -8.67 -21.04 -1.69
C GLU A 31 -8.65 -19.82 -2.58
N LYS A 32 -9.26 -19.92 -3.76
CA LYS A 32 -9.36 -18.78 -4.67
C LYS A 32 -10.06 -17.61 -4.02
N ARG A 33 -11.18 -17.87 -3.35
CA ARG A 33 -11.92 -16.80 -2.69
C ARG A 33 -11.10 -16.16 -1.59
N ALA A 34 -10.40 -16.98 -0.82
CA ALA A 34 -9.55 -16.46 0.25
C ALA A 34 -8.42 -15.60 -0.32
N LEU A 35 -7.82 -16.05 -1.43
CA LEU A 35 -6.76 -15.29 -2.07
C LEU A 35 -7.26 -13.99 -2.66
N GLU A 36 -8.46 -14.00 -3.25
CA GLU A 36 -9.04 -12.78 -3.80
C GLU A 36 -9.32 -11.76 -2.71
N GLU A 37 -9.80 -12.24 -1.57
CA GLU A 37 -10.02 -11.36 -0.44
C GLU A 37 -8.71 -10.79 0.08
N ALA A 38 -7.69 -11.64 0.17
CA ALA A 38 -6.37 -11.19 0.59
C ALA A 38 -5.82 -10.15 -0.38
N LEU A 39 -6.02 -10.36 -1.68
CA LEU A 39 -5.56 -9.40 -2.68
C LEU A 39 -6.23 -8.05 -2.49
N ASN A 40 -7.54 -8.05 -2.26
CA ASN A 40 -8.27 -6.82 -2.02
C ASN A 40 -7.75 -6.09 -0.79
N LEU A 41 -7.42 -6.84 0.27
CA LEU A 41 -6.90 -6.24 1.49
C LEU A 41 -5.51 -5.63 1.26
N VAL A 42 -4.69 -6.30 0.47
CA VAL A 42 -3.36 -5.79 0.14
C VAL A 42 -3.48 -4.50 -0.67
N GLN A 43 -4.38 -4.48 -1.64
CA GLN A 43 -4.60 -3.30 -2.46
C GLN A 43 -5.13 -2.14 -1.62
N GLU A 44 -6.00 -2.43 -0.69
CA GLU A 44 -6.50 -1.42 0.23
C GLU A 44 -5.39 -0.88 1.11
N ALA A 45 -4.51 -1.76 1.57
CA ALA A 45 -3.37 -1.35 2.37
C ALA A 45 -2.41 -0.46 1.56
N GLU A 46 -2.20 -0.79 0.28
CA GLU A 46 -1.38 0.06 -0.59
C GLU A 46 -1.96 1.46 -0.72
N GLU A 47 -3.27 1.53 -0.88
CA GLU A 47 -3.94 2.82 -1.01
C GLU A 47 -3.81 3.64 0.26
N LYS A 48 -3.97 2.98 1.41
CA LYS A 48 -3.83 3.67 2.70
C LYS A 48 -2.41 4.17 2.91
N CYS A 49 -1.43 3.39 2.50
CA CYS A 49 -0.03 3.83 2.59
C CYS A 49 0.22 5.01 1.68
N ARG A 50 -0.35 4.99 0.49
CA ARG A 50 -0.21 6.11 -0.44
C ARG A 50 -0.79 7.39 0.16
N LEU A 51 -1.96 7.28 0.75
CA LEU A 51 -2.62 8.42 1.38
C LEU A 51 -1.83 8.93 2.59
N ALA A 52 -1.32 8.01 3.39
CA ALA A 52 -0.52 8.39 4.55
C ALA A 52 0.76 9.10 4.13
N GLN A 53 1.39 8.62 3.08
CA GLN A 53 2.60 9.24 2.55
C GLN A 53 2.31 10.63 2.03
N ALA A 54 1.21 10.77 1.30
CA ALA A 54 0.82 12.07 0.76
C ALA A 54 0.52 13.06 1.88
N GLU A 55 -0.13 12.59 2.94
CA GLU A 55 -0.43 13.42 4.09
C GLU A 55 0.84 13.89 4.77
N SER A 56 1.79 12.99 4.92
CA SER A 56 3.07 13.29 5.54
C SER A 56 3.83 14.35 4.76
N VAL A 57 3.86 14.21 3.45
CA VAL A 57 4.53 15.17 2.57
C VAL A 57 3.83 16.53 2.63
N ARG A 58 2.52 16.52 2.61
CA ARG A 58 1.75 17.76 2.68
C ARG A 58 2.02 18.50 3.99
N LYS A 59 2.10 17.76 5.06
CA LYS A 59 2.37 18.33 6.37
C LYS A 59 3.71 19.04 6.41
N ILE A 60 4.73 18.37 5.90
CA ILE A 60 6.07 18.92 5.85
C ILE A 60 6.08 20.18 5.00
N PHE A 61 5.42 20.13 3.86
CA PHE A 61 5.35 21.25 2.94
C PHE A 61 4.65 22.44 3.58
N SER A 62 3.52 22.18 4.23
CA SER A 62 2.77 23.23 4.92
C SER A 62 3.58 23.88 6.01
N GLN A 63 4.26 23.09 6.80
CA GLN A 63 5.09 23.61 7.88
C GLN A 63 6.21 24.47 7.34
N GLY A 64 6.82 24.03 6.23
CA GLY A 64 7.86 24.80 5.59
C GLY A 64 7.36 26.15 5.11
N MET A 65 6.19 26.15 4.51
CA MET A 65 5.60 27.38 4.01
C MET A 65 5.22 28.31 5.14
N SER A 66 4.61 27.77 6.17
CA SER A 66 4.24 28.54 7.36
C SER A 66 5.47 29.17 7.99
N HIS A 67 6.50 28.38 8.13
CA HIS A 67 7.75 28.89 8.73
C HIS A 67 8.32 30.01 7.88
N SER A 68 8.25 29.84 6.59
CA SER A 68 8.75 30.83 5.67
C SER A 68 8.00 32.16 5.81
N GLU A 69 6.71 32.08 6.02
CA GLU A 69 5.89 33.26 6.17
C GLU A 69 5.99 33.90 7.54
N GLY A 70 6.40 33.11 8.51
CA GLY A 70 6.45 33.54 9.88
C GLY A 70 7.48 34.60 10.20
N ARG A 71 8.31 34.97 9.29
CA ARG A 71 9.34 36.00 9.55
C ARG A 71 8.77 37.38 9.66
#